data_86375f40d322467ff4e83a9af2bbda54
#
_entry.id   86375f40d322467ff4e83a9af2bbda54
#
_cell.length_a   1.000
_cell.length_b   1.000
_cell.length_c   1.000
_cell.angle_alpha   90.00
_cell.angle_beta   90.00
_cell.angle_gamma   90.00
#
_symmetry.space_group_name_H-M   'P 1'
#
loop_
_entity.id
_entity.type
_entity.pdbx_description
1 polymer ?
#
loop_
_entity_poly.entity_id
_entity_poly.type
_entity_poly.pdbx_seq_one_letter_code
_entity_poly.pdbx_strand_id
1 'polypeptide(L)'
;MQWRTGRDPLSDEAWAKLDKHPLPDSLLTNGIATKLGVVYSSPPGYRPLELDLYMPDEPSVGVLARRPAIVWIHGGAFAMGSKRLLPVFLSEKDFFVRLARAGFVVASIDYRLSAEALWPAQVIDVRAAIRWMRSRAEELALDPSSIAVWGESAGGNLAAIAGVLGSQEFEGDARHELPEVAAVVDWYGPTDFAAMDRQAPANSAMQHDDAESPESRLLGAPIQDVPDLVRAADPSSYVRRDSPPMLIRHGRIDRLVPFGQSEAFAAALERAGSTVRFRPVDNADHVFGGHPDPWIFVEEAIEFLREVLPAHANEGASNDKVGRN
;
A
#
# COMPACT_ATOMS: atom_id res chain seq x y z
N MET A 1 10.45 3.44 29.45
CA MET A 1 9.42 4.45 29.80
C MET A 1 8.08 3.85 29.39
N GLN A 2 7.25 3.37 30.34
CA GLN A 2 5.96 2.80 30.02
C GLN A 2 5.03 3.91 29.51
N TRP A 3 4.67 3.86 28.24
CA TRP A 3 3.59 4.68 27.70
C TRP A 3 2.29 4.20 28.35
N ARG A 4 1.70 5.03 29.18
CA ARG A 4 0.36 4.78 29.67
C ARG A 4 -0.56 4.78 28.44
N THR A 5 -1.17 3.67 28.13
CA THR A 5 -2.31 3.55 27.24
C THR A 5 -3.42 4.40 27.84
N GLY A 6 -3.50 5.67 27.42
CA GLY A 6 -4.67 6.49 27.67
C GLY A 6 -5.84 5.79 27.01
N ARG A 7 -6.93 5.56 27.75
CA ARG A 7 -8.19 5.16 27.12
C ARG A 7 -8.50 6.20 26.05
N ASP A 8 -8.81 5.71 24.83
CA ASP A 8 -9.30 6.54 23.75
C ASP A 8 -10.43 7.45 24.30
N PRO A 9 -10.31 8.77 24.21
CA PRO A 9 -11.29 9.71 24.79
C PRO A 9 -12.66 9.65 24.08
N LEU A 10 -12.75 8.98 22.93
CA LEU A 10 -13.95 8.86 22.14
C LEU A 10 -14.45 7.40 22.15
N SER A 11 -15.76 7.23 22.23
CA SER A 11 -16.39 5.92 22.03
C SER A 11 -16.28 5.48 20.56
N ASP A 12 -16.35 4.15 20.31
CA ASP A 12 -16.38 3.60 18.94
C ASP A 12 -17.48 4.24 18.08
N GLU A 13 -18.61 4.62 18.69
CA GLU A 13 -19.70 5.33 18.00
C GLU A 13 -19.30 6.77 17.62
N ALA A 14 -18.53 7.45 18.47
CA ALA A 14 -18.03 8.80 18.17
C ALA A 14 -16.96 8.75 17.05
N TRP A 15 -16.07 7.76 17.06
CA TRP A 15 -15.14 7.53 15.96
C TRP A 15 -15.86 7.20 14.66
N ALA A 16 -16.87 6.33 14.69
CA ALA A 16 -17.67 5.98 13.51
C ALA A 16 -18.42 7.20 12.92
N LYS A 17 -18.74 8.21 13.73
CA LYS A 17 -19.33 9.46 13.24
C LYS A 17 -18.30 10.38 12.62
N LEU A 18 -17.08 10.46 13.18
CA LEU A 18 -15.99 11.25 12.62
C LEU A 18 -15.48 10.69 11.27
N ASP A 19 -15.51 9.38 11.10
CA ASP A 19 -15.07 8.72 9.85
C ASP A 19 -16.11 8.83 8.71
N LYS A 20 -17.31 9.33 8.98
CA LYS A 20 -18.37 9.50 7.96
C LYS A 20 -18.40 10.88 7.35
N HIS A 21 -17.23 11.44 7.04
CA HIS A 21 -17.22 12.63 6.19
C HIS A 21 -17.89 12.32 4.85
N PRO A 22 -18.83 13.17 4.38
CA PRO A 22 -19.43 12.98 3.06
C PRO A 22 -18.33 13.05 2.00
N LEU A 23 -18.47 12.22 0.97
CA LEU A 23 -17.55 12.30 -0.16
C LEU A 23 -17.75 13.65 -0.87
N PRO A 24 -16.68 14.32 -1.30
CA PRO A 24 -16.79 15.51 -2.14
C PRO A 24 -17.39 15.17 -3.50
N ASP A 25 -17.89 16.19 -4.20
CA ASP A 25 -18.36 16.05 -5.56
C ASP A 25 -17.26 15.47 -6.47
N SER A 26 -17.67 14.68 -7.45
CA SER A 26 -16.74 14.12 -8.43
C SER A 26 -16.40 15.14 -9.51
N LEU A 27 -15.12 15.24 -9.81
CA LEU A 27 -14.65 15.86 -11.07
C LEU A 27 -14.65 14.77 -12.15
N LEU A 28 -15.40 15.00 -13.21
CA LEU A 28 -15.55 14.06 -14.31
C LEU A 28 -14.63 14.45 -15.46
N THR A 29 -13.70 13.60 -15.83
CA THR A 29 -12.79 13.84 -16.95
C THR A 29 -12.55 12.54 -17.73
N ASN A 30 -12.92 12.54 -19.01
CA ASN A 30 -12.68 11.42 -19.93
C ASN A 30 -13.15 10.04 -19.41
N GLY A 31 -14.34 9.99 -18.78
CA GLY A 31 -14.93 8.77 -18.24
C GLY A 31 -14.30 8.29 -16.91
N ILE A 32 -13.53 9.16 -16.25
CA ILE A 32 -12.99 8.91 -14.89
C ILE A 32 -13.56 9.94 -13.92
N ALA A 33 -14.19 9.45 -12.87
CA ALA A 33 -14.64 10.24 -11.74
C ALA A 33 -13.48 10.35 -10.72
N THR A 34 -13.14 11.59 -10.36
CA THR A 34 -12.07 11.86 -9.38
C THR A 34 -12.64 12.61 -8.20
N LYS A 35 -12.33 12.18 -6.97
CA LYS A 35 -12.66 12.88 -5.73
C LYS A 35 -11.37 13.21 -5.01
N LEU A 36 -11.09 14.49 -4.80
CA LEU A 36 -9.84 14.97 -4.23
C LEU A 36 -10.02 15.39 -2.77
N GLY A 37 -8.99 15.16 -1.94
CA GLY A 37 -8.97 15.60 -0.55
C GLY A 37 -10.00 14.92 0.33
N VAL A 38 -10.25 13.63 0.11
CA VAL A 38 -11.18 12.84 0.90
C VAL A 38 -10.53 12.48 2.24
N VAL A 39 -11.08 12.96 3.34
CA VAL A 39 -10.59 12.60 4.68
C VAL A 39 -10.96 11.16 5.00
N TYR A 40 -9.95 10.33 5.24
CA TYR A 40 -10.13 8.92 5.59
C TYR A 40 -9.82 8.62 7.06
N SER A 41 -9.05 9.49 7.72
CA SER A 41 -8.71 9.35 9.13
C SER A 41 -8.41 10.73 9.76
N SER A 42 -8.71 10.86 11.05
CA SER A 42 -8.40 12.07 11.83
C SER A 42 -7.72 11.68 13.14
N PRO A 43 -6.42 11.33 13.10
CA PRO A 43 -5.70 10.94 14.31
C PRO A 43 -5.67 12.08 15.33
N PRO A 44 -5.95 11.81 16.63
CA PRO A 44 -5.96 12.84 17.64
C PRO A 44 -4.64 13.61 17.72
N GLY A 45 -4.72 14.96 17.66
CA GLY A 45 -3.55 15.83 17.73
C GLY A 45 -2.76 15.98 16.42
N TYR A 46 -3.22 15.40 15.33
CA TYR A 46 -2.60 15.50 14.00
C TYR A 46 -3.55 16.13 12.98
N ARG A 47 -3.02 16.48 11.81
CA ARG A 47 -3.85 16.89 10.68
C ARG A 47 -4.75 15.75 10.23
N PRO A 48 -5.91 16.03 9.62
CA PRO A 48 -6.66 15.02 8.91
C PRO A 48 -5.78 14.36 7.84
N LEU A 49 -5.92 13.05 7.69
CA LEU A 49 -5.27 12.29 6.64
C LEU A 49 -6.24 12.14 5.47
N GLU A 50 -5.76 12.50 4.30
CA GLU A 50 -6.57 12.55 3.10
C GLU A 50 -6.11 11.52 2.07
N LEU A 51 -7.02 11.18 1.18
CA LEU A 51 -6.75 10.43 -0.04
C LEU A 51 -7.42 11.11 -1.24
N ASP A 52 -6.90 10.82 -2.43
CA ASP A 52 -7.53 11.16 -3.70
C ASP A 52 -8.05 9.86 -4.35
N LEU A 53 -9.32 9.85 -4.80
CA LEU A 53 -9.96 8.71 -5.45
C LEU A 53 -10.03 8.91 -6.97
N TYR A 54 -9.76 7.83 -7.71
CA TYR A 54 -9.90 7.75 -9.16
C TYR A 54 -10.71 6.49 -9.49
N MET A 55 -11.83 6.67 -10.20
CA MET A 55 -12.78 5.59 -10.47
C MET A 55 -13.31 5.68 -11.90
N PRO A 56 -13.60 4.55 -12.57
CA PRO A 56 -14.39 4.61 -13.81
C PRO A 56 -15.75 5.22 -13.52
N ASP A 57 -16.19 6.17 -14.36
CA ASP A 57 -17.47 6.86 -14.19
C ASP A 57 -18.68 5.99 -14.56
N GLU A 58 -18.51 5.06 -15.50
CA GLU A 58 -19.59 4.21 -15.92
C GLU A 58 -19.89 3.11 -14.91
N PRO A 59 -21.16 2.92 -14.51
CA PRO A 59 -21.57 1.70 -13.86
C PRO A 59 -21.28 0.52 -14.80
N SER A 60 -20.66 -0.53 -14.30
CA SER A 60 -20.47 -1.78 -15.05
C SER A 60 -21.83 -2.24 -15.58
N VAL A 61 -21.97 -2.39 -16.89
CA VAL A 61 -23.23 -2.82 -17.53
C VAL A 61 -23.61 -4.21 -17.03
N GLY A 62 -24.73 -4.30 -16.34
CA GLY A 62 -25.25 -5.53 -15.73
C GLY A 62 -24.98 -5.57 -14.23
N VAL A 63 -26.05 -5.74 -13.46
CA VAL A 63 -26.09 -5.92 -11.99
C VAL A 63 -24.75 -5.70 -11.29
N LEU A 64 -24.53 -4.47 -10.80
CA LEU A 64 -23.52 -4.03 -9.81
C LEU A 64 -22.29 -4.95 -9.69
N ALA A 65 -21.51 -5.12 -10.76
CA ALA A 65 -20.22 -5.77 -10.66
C ALA A 65 -19.31 -4.88 -9.78
N ARG A 66 -19.05 -5.31 -8.56
CA ARG A 66 -18.13 -4.64 -7.65
C ARG A 66 -16.72 -4.72 -8.24
N ARG A 67 -15.98 -3.62 -8.16
CA ARG A 67 -14.65 -3.48 -8.75
C ARG A 67 -13.57 -3.78 -7.73
N PRO A 68 -12.44 -4.37 -8.13
CA PRO A 68 -11.27 -4.43 -7.27
C PRO A 68 -10.73 -3.03 -6.99
N ALA A 69 -10.04 -2.87 -5.87
CA ALA A 69 -9.47 -1.59 -5.46
C ALA A 69 -7.96 -1.67 -5.27
N ILE A 70 -7.29 -0.53 -5.44
CA ILE A 70 -5.87 -0.34 -5.18
C ILE A 70 -5.71 0.83 -4.20
N VAL A 71 -4.97 0.60 -3.11
CA VAL A 71 -4.47 1.66 -2.25
C VAL A 71 -3.02 1.92 -2.63
N TRP A 72 -2.76 3.09 -3.24
CA TRP A 72 -1.42 3.55 -3.58
C TRP A 72 -0.77 4.24 -2.40
N ILE A 73 0.49 3.87 -2.10
CA ILE A 73 1.29 4.36 -0.99
C ILE A 73 2.57 4.97 -1.55
N HIS A 74 2.71 6.28 -1.42
CA HIS A 74 3.85 7.01 -1.97
C HIS A 74 5.17 6.71 -1.23
N GLY A 75 6.29 6.91 -1.92
CA GLY A 75 7.62 6.88 -1.34
C GLY A 75 8.01 8.17 -0.61
N GLY A 76 9.31 8.45 -0.56
CA GLY A 76 9.84 9.66 0.04
C GLY A 76 10.52 9.45 1.38
N ALA A 77 11.17 8.28 1.57
CA ALA A 77 12.02 7.99 2.74
C ALA A 77 11.28 8.14 4.09
N PHE A 78 9.96 7.90 4.11
CA PHE A 78 9.05 8.13 5.25
C PHE A 78 8.98 9.58 5.74
N ALA A 79 9.80 10.48 5.19
CA ALA A 79 10.02 11.84 5.69
C ALA A 79 9.41 12.94 4.81
N MET A 80 9.05 12.61 3.59
CA MET A 80 8.46 13.55 2.63
C MET A 80 7.45 12.86 1.71
N GLY A 81 6.69 13.66 0.99
CA GLY A 81 5.73 13.18 0.02
C GLY A 81 4.30 13.47 0.42
N SER A 82 3.40 13.04 -0.42
CA SER A 82 1.95 13.12 -0.26
C SER A 82 1.30 12.16 -1.24
N LYS A 83 -0.02 12.01 -1.14
CA LYS A 83 -0.84 11.26 -2.12
C LYS A 83 -0.64 11.65 -3.59
N ARG A 84 0.08 12.76 -3.87
CA ARG A 84 0.41 13.24 -5.23
C ARG A 84 1.87 13.05 -5.62
N LEU A 85 2.70 12.52 -4.71
CA LEU A 85 4.08 12.17 -5.05
C LEU A 85 4.08 10.84 -5.78
N LEU A 86 4.71 10.84 -6.95
CA LEU A 86 4.90 9.67 -7.80
C LEU A 86 6.36 9.58 -8.22
N PRO A 87 6.86 8.38 -8.59
CA PRO A 87 8.11 8.23 -9.31
C PRO A 87 8.20 9.17 -10.50
N VAL A 88 9.37 9.73 -10.75
CA VAL A 88 9.61 10.83 -11.72
C VAL A 88 9.15 10.53 -13.15
N PHE A 89 9.00 9.26 -13.51
CA PHE A 89 8.51 8.84 -14.84
C PHE A 89 6.99 8.73 -14.92
N LEU A 90 6.27 8.91 -13.81
CA LEU A 90 4.81 8.87 -13.74
C LEU A 90 4.23 10.27 -13.54
N SER A 91 3.01 10.46 -14.01
CA SER A 91 2.18 11.61 -13.66
C SER A 91 0.84 11.16 -13.11
N GLU A 92 0.24 11.95 -12.21
CA GLU A 92 -1.08 11.65 -11.64
C GLU A 92 -2.14 11.43 -12.73
N LYS A 93 -2.11 12.27 -13.76
CA LYS A 93 -3.07 12.24 -14.87
C LYS A 93 -2.98 10.98 -15.73
N ASP A 94 -1.80 10.39 -15.79
CA ASP A 94 -1.59 9.18 -16.59
C ASP A 94 -1.69 7.93 -15.73
N PHE A 95 -1.01 7.88 -14.60
CA PHE A 95 -0.88 6.69 -13.77
C PHE A 95 -2.23 6.28 -13.14
N PHE A 96 -2.82 7.14 -12.31
CA PHE A 96 -4.06 6.80 -11.63
C PHE A 96 -5.24 6.67 -12.59
N VAL A 97 -5.28 7.50 -13.64
CA VAL A 97 -6.29 7.38 -14.70
C VAL A 97 -6.16 6.06 -15.44
N ARG A 98 -4.93 5.60 -15.71
CA ARG A 98 -4.69 4.31 -16.36
C ARG A 98 -5.16 3.14 -15.49
N LEU A 99 -4.87 3.16 -14.20
CA LEU A 99 -5.36 2.15 -13.25
C LEU A 99 -6.90 2.14 -13.19
N ALA A 100 -7.52 3.32 -13.12
CA ALA A 100 -8.98 3.43 -13.14
C ALA A 100 -9.57 2.90 -14.47
N ARG A 101 -8.97 3.23 -15.63
CA ARG A 101 -9.36 2.65 -16.93
C ARG A 101 -9.15 1.14 -17.01
N ALA A 102 -8.21 0.61 -16.26
CA ALA A 102 -8.01 -0.83 -16.13
C ALA A 102 -9.09 -1.53 -15.30
N GLY A 103 -10.03 -0.75 -14.71
CA GLY A 103 -11.21 -1.24 -13.98
C GLY A 103 -11.09 -1.17 -12.46
N PHE A 104 -10.02 -0.57 -11.91
CA PHE A 104 -9.82 -0.46 -10.47
C PHE A 104 -10.45 0.82 -9.89
N VAL A 105 -10.90 0.73 -8.64
CA VAL A 105 -11.08 1.90 -7.78
C VAL A 105 -9.74 2.19 -7.12
N VAL A 106 -9.16 3.37 -7.35
CA VAL A 106 -7.82 3.72 -6.88
C VAL A 106 -7.90 4.78 -5.79
N ALA A 107 -7.28 4.52 -4.65
CA ALA A 107 -7.10 5.48 -3.56
C ALA A 107 -5.61 5.79 -3.40
N SER A 108 -5.19 7.00 -3.70
CA SER A 108 -3.84 7.48 -3.39
C SER A 108 -3.87 8.18 -2.04
N ILE A 109 -3.07 7.73 -1.07
CA ILE A 109 -3.20 8.14 0.32
C ILE A 109 -2.06 9.02 0.80
N ASP A 110 -2.36 9.96 1.72
CA ASP A 110 -1.38 10.52 2.64
C ASP A 110 -1.20 9.57 3.83
N TYR A 111 -0.05 9.58 4.45
CA TYR A 111 0.21 9.00 5.77
C TYR A 111 1.06 9.98 6.59
N ARG A 112 1.12 9.81 7.92
CA ARG A 112 1.97 10.66 8.77
C ARG A 112 3.44 10.42 8.47
N LEU A 113 4.17 11.48 8.20
CA LEU A 113 5.59 11.43 7.93
C LEU A 113 6.38 11.29 9.25
N SER A 114 7.63 10.83 9.18
CA SER A 114 8.48 10.59 10.36
C SER A 114 8.71 11.83 11.23
N ALA A 115 8.65 13.04 10.64
CA ALA A 115 8.70 14.29 11.40
C ALA A 115 7.37 14.63 12.10
N GLU A 116 6.24 14.03 11.69
CA GLU A 116 4.93 14.19 12.32
C GLU A 116 4.74 13.16 13.43
N ALA A 117 5.09 11.90 13.17
CA ALA A 117 4.96 10.80 14.11
C ALA A 117 5.97 9.70 13.83
N LEU A 118 6.48 9.08 14.89
CA LEU A 118 7.37 7.93 14.79
C LEU A 118 6.60 6.66 14.43
N TRP A 119 7.33 5.62 14.02
CA TRP A 119 6.80 4.27 13.90
C TRP A 119 6.05 3.86 15.20
N PRO A 120 4.87 3.23 15.12
CA PRO A 120 4.24 2.61 13.94
C PRO A 120 3.15 3.46 13.26
N ALA A 121 3.15 4.78 13.41
CA ALA A 121 2.11 5.64 12.91
C ALA A 121 1.81 5.43 11.42
N GLN A 122 2.83 5.23 10.60
CA GLN A 122 2.73 5.10 9.15
C GLN A 122 1.93 3.86 8.73
N VAL A 123 2.24 2.70 9.31
CA VAL A 123 1.50 1.47 9.01
C VAL A 123 0.08 1.50 9.56
N ILE A 124 -0.15 2.15 10.70
CA ILE A 124 -1.49 2.36 11.26
C ILE A 124 -2.35 3.20 10.29
N ASP A 125 -1.77 4.24 9.68
CA ASP A 125 -2.45 5.10 8.73
C ASP A 125 -2.80 4.36 7.43
N VAL A 126 -1.86 3.55 6.89
CA VAL A 126 -2.13 2.67 5.73
C VAL A 126 -3.27 1.70 6.04
N ARG A 127 -3.24 1.05 7.20
CA ARG A 127 -4.29 0.12 7.64
C ARG A 127 -5.64 0.84 7.82
N ALA A 128 -5.62 2.09 8.31
CA ALA A 128 -6.82 2.91 8.40
C ALA A 128 -7.42 3.21 7.02
N ALA A 129 -6.59 3.52 6.02
CA ALA A 129 -7.05 3.72 4.64
C ALA A 129 -7.69 2.47 4.04
N ILE A 130 -7.10 1.29 4.26
CA ILE A 130 -7.66 0.00 3.80
C ILE A 130 -9.03 -0.25 4.45
N ARG A 131 -9.16 -0.04 5.77
CA ARG A 131 -10.45 -0.15 6.48
C ARG A 131 -11.48 0.85 5.96
N TRP A 132 -11.05 2.08 5.73
CA TRP A 132 -11.91 3.12 5.18
C TRP A 132 -12.46 2.73 3.80
N MET A 133 -11.60 2.26 2.89
CA MET A 133 -12.02 1.75 1.58
C MET A 133 -13.06 0.63 1.73
N ARG A 134 -12.81 -0.32 2.61
CA ARG A 134 -13.72 -1.44 2.88
C ARG A 134 -15.06 -0.97 3.44
N SER A 135 -15.06 -0.01 4.37
CA SER A 135 -16.29 0.55 4.96
C SER A 135 -17.15 1.34 3.96
N ARG A 136 -16.54 1.81 2.86
CA ARG A 136 -17.21 2.54 1.77
C ARG A 136 -17.47 1.67 0.53
N ALA A 137 -17.37 0.35 0.66
CA ALA A 137 -17.44 -0.56 -0.47
C ALA A 137 -18.74 -0.42 -1.29
N GLU A 138 -19.87 -0.21 -0.63
CA GLU A 138 -21.16 0.01 -1.30
C GLU A 138 -21.19 1.34 -2.06
N GLU A 139 -20.79 2.43 -1.41
CA GLU A 139 -20.80 3.79 -1.97
C GLU A 139 -19.82 3.94 -3.15
N LEU A 140 -18.68 3.24 -3.10
CA LEU A 140 -17.64 3.25 -4.12
C LEU A 140 -17.81 2.13 -5.18
N ALA A 141 -18.84 1.30 -5.05
CA ALA A 141 -19.08 0.12 -5.89
C ALA A 141 -17.83 -0.78 -6.00
N LEU A 142 -17.08 -0.93 -4.90
CA LEU A 142 -15.89 -1.80 -4.83
C LEU A 142 -16.20 -3.13 -4.13
N ASP A 143 -15.38 -4.14 -4.43
CA ASP A 143 -15.38 -5.41 -3.72
C ASP A 143 -14.48 -5.33 -2.49
N PRO A 144 -15.04 -5.41 -1.26
CA PRO A 144 -14.25 -5.30 -0.04
C PRO A 144 -13.26 -6.45 0.17
N SER A 145 -13.40 -7.56 -0.56
CA SER A 145 -12.48 -8.71 -0.52
C SER A 145 -11.34 -8.59 -1.55
N SER A 146 -11.44 -7.66 -2.51
CA SER A 146 -10.50 -7.48 -3.62
C SER A 146 -9.76 -6.13 -3.51
N ILE A 147 -9.21 -5.83 -2.33
CA ILE A 147 -8.39 -4.63 -2.09
C ILE A 147 -6.92 -5.02 -2.11
N ALA A 148 -6.16 -4.44 -3.04
CA ALA A 148 -4.71 -4.55 -3.10
C ALA A 148 -4.04 -3.29 -2.55
N VAL A 149 -2.80 -3.44 -2.09
CA VAL A 149 -1.91 -2.31 -1.80
C VAL A 149 -0.77 -2.28 -2.81
N TRP A 150 -0.37 -1.08 -3.20
CA TRP A 150 0.74 -0.87 -4.11
C TRP A 150 1.58 0.31 -3.62
N GLY A 151 2.85 0.07 -3.36
CA GLY A 151 3.75 1.13 -2.89
C GLY A 151 5.10 1.11 -3.58
N GLU A 152 5.82 2.21 -3.45
CA GLU A 152 7.17 2.37 -3.97
C GLU A 152 8.11 2.89 -2.88
N SER A 153 9.38 2.42 -2.84
CA SER A 153 10.39 2.87 -1.87
C SER A 153 9.87 2.73 -0.42
N ALA A 154 9.84 3.80 0.36
CA ALA A 154 9.22 3.79 1.70
C ALA A 154 7.76 3.28 1.66
N GLY A 155 6.98 3.65 0.64
CA GLY A 155 5.63 3.13 0.44
C GLY A 155 5.62 1.64 0.09
N GLY A 156 6.66 1.12 -0.57
CA GLY A 156 6.86 -0.30 -0.84
C GLY A 156 7.02 -1.10 0.46
N ASN A 157 7.83 -0.59 1.42
CA ASN A 157 7.92 -1.14 2.76
C ASN A 157 6.54 -1.17 3.44
N LEU A 158 5.81 -0.04 3.43
CA LEU A 158 4.50 0.06 4.07
C LEU A 158 3.46 -0.86 3.41
N ALA A 159 3.52 -1.03 2.08
CA ALA A 159 2.67 -1.97 1.35
C ALA A 159 3.00 -3.42 1.72
N ALA A 160 4.29 -3.77 1.74
CA ALA A 160 4.76 -5.10 2.10
C ALA A 160 4.35 -5.47 3.53
N ILE A 161 4.60 -4.57 4.52
CA ILE A 161 4.26 -4.84 5.91
C ILE A 161 2.74 -4.91 6.14
N ALA A 162 1.94 -4.07 5.47
CA ALA A 162 0.47 -4.16 5.53
C ALA A 162 -0.03 -5.51 5.01
N GLY A 163 0.62 -6.05 3.97
CA GLY A 163 0.31 -7.37 3.42
C GLY A 163 0.67 -8.52 4.37
N VAL A 164 1.90 -8.56 4.89
CA VAL A 164 2.35 -9.68 5.72
C VAL A 164 1.77 -9.66 7.13
N LEU A 165 1.40 -8.50 7.68
CA LEU A 165 0.72 -8.40 8.97
C LEU A 165 -0.66 -9.09 8.93
N GLY A 166 -1.39 -8.97 7.82
CA GLY A 166 -2.73 -9.56 7.68
C GLY A 166 -3.62 -9.22 8.87
N SER A 167 -4.15 -10.24 9.51
CA SER A 167 -5.03 -10.12 10.66
C SER A 167 -4.33 -9.89 12.01
N GLN A 168 -3.00 -9.77 12.05
CA GLN A 168 -2.32 -9.51 13.33
C GLN A 168 -2.68 -8.13 13.87
N GLU A 169 -3.05 -8.08 15.15
CA GLU A 169 -3.24 -6.82 15.85
C GLU A 169 -1.90 -6.12 15.99
N PHE A 170 -1.87 -4.86 15.64
CA PHE A 170 -0.73 -3.99 15.86
C PHE A 170 -1.05 -3.06 17.03
N GLU A 171 -0.11 -2.87 17.96
CA GLU A 171 -0.32 -1.98 19.10
C GLU A 171 -0.65 -0.56 18.63
N GLY A 172 -1.85 -0.07 19.00
CA GLY A 172 -2.40 1.20 18.52
C GLY A 172 -3.42 1.08 17.39
N ASP A 173 -3.65 -0.12 16.85
CA ASP A 173 -4.70 -0.40 15.87
C ASP A 173 -6.01 -0.69 16.62
N ALA A 174 -6.71 0.36 17.02
CA ALA A 174 -7.80 0.31 18.00
C ALA A 174 -9.13 -0.28 17.49
N ARG A 175 -9.18 -0.97 16.34
CA ARG A 175 -10.43 -1.42 15.72
C ARG A 175 -10.41 -2.88 15.35
N HIS A 176 -11.52 -3.56 15.68
CA HIS A 176 -11.75 -5.00 15.53
C HIS A 176 -11.79 -5.55 14.10
N GLU A 177 -11.80 -4.71 13.07
CA GLU A 177 -11.76 -5.15 11.68
C GLU A 177 -10.34 -5.09 11.14
N LEU A 178 -9.78 -6.27 10.92
CA LEU A 178 -8.41 -6.42 10.45
C LEU A 178 -8.34 -6.13 8.95
N PRO A 179 -7.44 -5.24 8.51
CA PRO A 179 -7.37 -4.81 7.12
C PRO A 179 -6.53 -5.78 6.28
N GLU A 180 -6.98 -7.03 6.15
CA GLU A 180 -6.34 -7.97 5.22
C GLU A 180 -6.40 -7.40 3.79
N VAL A 181 -5.34 -7.61 3.03
CA VAL A 181 -5.29 -7.24 1.62
C VAL A 181 -5.20 -8.48 0.75
N ALA A 182 -5.78 -8.39 -0.44
CA ALA A 182 -5.87 -9.50 -1.37
C ALA A 182 -4.60 -9.68 -2.23
N ALA A 183 -3.81 -8.61 -2.40
CA ALA A 183 -2.54 -8.64 -3.12
C ALA A 183 -1.64 -7.45 -2.73
N VAL A 184 -0.34 -7.60 -3.00
CA VAL A 184 0.66 -6.54 -2.79
C VAL A 184 1.46 -6.33 -4.07
N VAL A 185 1.70 -5.07 -4.42
CA VAL A 185 2.74 -4.70 -5.38
C VAL A 185 3.77 -3.86 -4.62
N ASP A 186 4.98 -4.37 -4.52
CA ASP A 186 6.12 -3.72 -3.90
C ASP A 186 7.14 -3.32 -4.96
N TRP A 187 7.34 -2.03 -5.12
CA TRP A 187 8.41 -1.49 -5.95
C TRP A 187 9.55 -1.01 -5.05
N TYR A 188 10.66 -1.74 -5.07
CA TYR A 188 11.94 -1.42 -4.43
C TYR A 188 11.82 -0.95 -2.97
N GLY A 189 10.92 -1.54 -2.18
CA GLY A 189 10.78 -1.23 -0.75
C GLY A 189 11.90 -1.86 0.09
N PRO A 190 12.39 -1.17 1.12
CA PRO A 190 13.26 -1.79 2.12
C PRO A 190 12.45 -2.79 2.98
N THR A 191 13.03 -3.94 3.29
CA THR A 191 12.32 -5.06 3.94
C THR A 191 13.05 -5.66 5.14
N ASP A 192 14.31 -5.24 5.37
CA ASP A 192 15.14 -5.60 6.51
C ASP A 192 16.13 -4.46 6.75
N PHE A 193 15.77 -3.51 7.62
CA PHE A 193 16.57 -2.31 7.88
C PHE A 193 17.96 -2.65 8.41
N ALA A 194 18.09 -3.68 9.26
CA ALA A 194 19.38 -4.09 9.83
C ALA A 194 20.33 -4.68 8.77
N ALA A 195 19.85 -5.06 7.60
CA ALA A 195 20.66 -5.62 6.54
C ALA A 195 21.11 -4.60 5.47
N MET A 196 20.53 -3.39 5.47
CA MET A 196 20.67 -2.46 4.33
C MET A 196 22.13 -2.09 4.04
N ASP A 197 22.91 -1.62 5.02
CA ASP A 197 24.32 -1.24 4.79
C ASP A 197 25.19 -2.45 4.44
N ARG A 198 24.89 -3.63 4.99
CA ARG A 198 25.60 -4.86 4.65
C ARG A 198 25.32 -5.31 3.20
N GLN A 199 24.15 -4.99 2.66
CA GLN A 199 23.74 -5.32 1.29
C GLN A 199 24.02 -4.19 0.30
N ALA A 200 24.40 -3.01 0.79
CA ALA A 200 24.60 -1.81 -0.01
C ALA A 200 25.72 -2.01 -1.05
N PRO A 201 25.54 -1.56 -2.30
CA PRO A 201 26.63 -1.57 -3.27
C PRO A 201 27.74 -0.59 -2.86
N ALA A 202 28.95 -0.82 -3.35
CA ALA A 202 30.11 0.03 -3.02
C ALA A 202 29.94 1.53 -3.35
N ASN A 203 29.05 1.85 -4.28
CA ASN A 203 28.67 3.21 -4.67
C ASN A 203 27.29 3.63 -4.14
N SER A 204 26.87 3.06 -3.00
CA SER A 204 25.62 3.45 -2.34
C SER A 204 25.54 4.97 -2.15
N ALA A 205 24.35 5.51 -2.33
CA ALA A 205 24.07 6.93 -2.15
C ALA A 205 23.73 7.28 -0.69
N MET A 206 23.56 6.28 0.18
CA MET A 206 23.14 6.46 1.56
C MET A 206 23.83 5.46 2.50
N GLN A 207 23.99 5.85 3.74
CA GLN A 207 24.37 4.98 4.86
C GLN A 207 23.13 4.81 5.76
N HIS A 208 22.59 3.61 5.82
CA HIS A 208 21.35 3.32 6.54
C HIS A 208 21.59 3.14 8.05
N ASP A 209 22.81 2.81 8.44
CA ASP A 209 23.24 2.73 9.84
C ASP A 209 23.46 4.12 10.48
N ASP A 210 23.43 5.20 9.70
CA ASP A 210 23.57 6.57 10.20
C ASP A 210 22.38 6.95 11.10
N ALA A 211 22.68 7.68 12.18
CA ALA A 211 21.64 8.17 13.11
C ALA A 211 20.63 9.11 12.46
N GLU A 212 21.01 9.74 11.35
CA GLU A 212 20.16 10.63 10.56
C GLU A 212 19.54 9.93 9.33
N SER A 213 19.73 8.61 9.21
CA SER A 213 19.10 7.83 8.14
C SER A 213 17.58 7.90 8.20
N PRO A 214 16.87 7.68 7.09
CA PRO A 214 15.42 7.63 7.08
C PRO A 214 14.84 6.63 8.08
N GLU A 215 15.47 5.48 8.21
CA GLU A 215 15.11 4.39 9.11
C GLU A 215 15.28 4.80 10.58
N SER A 216 16.42 5.41 10.92
CA SER A 216 16.68 5.93 12.27
C SER A 216 15.70 7.04 12.64
N ARG A 217 15.41 7.95 11.73
CA ARG A 217 14.41 9.01 11.92
C ARG A 217 13.01 8.46 12.07
N LEU A 218 12.64 7.43 11.30
CA LEU A 218 11.35 6.76 11.41
C LEU A 218 11.16 6.14 12.79
N LEU A 219 12.20 5.48 13.31
CA LEU A 219 12.16 4.80 14.59
C LEU A 219 12.42 5.74 15.79
N GLY A 220 12.95 6.94 15.55
CA GLY A 220 13.26 7.94 16.57
C GLY A 220 14.54 7.68 17.33
N ALA A 221 15.38 6.77 16.84
CA ALA A 221 16.70 6.44 17.40
C ALA A 221 17.55 5.74 16.32
N PRO A 222 18.91 5.74 16.47
CA PRO A 222 19.76 4.95 15.60
C PRO A 222 19.31 3.48 15.57
N ILE A 223 19.22 2.89 14.38
CA ILE A 223 18.65 1.53 14.22
C ILE A 223 19.40 0.47 15.04
N GLN A 224 20.70 0.67 15.29
CA GLN A 224 21.53 -0.23 16.10
C GLN A 224 21.11 -0.25 17.58
N ASP A 225 20.53 0.83 18.08
CA ASP A 225 20.14 0.99 19.48
C ASP A 225 18.74 0.44 19.77
N VAL A 226 17.94 0.19 18.71
CA VAL A 226 16.52 -0.17 18.83
C VAL A 226 16.13 -1.42 18.01
N PRO A 227 16.84 -2.56 18.19
CA PRO A 227 16.66 -3.75 17.34
C PRO A 227 15.23 -4.33 17.36
N ASP A 228 14.48 -4.13 18.45
CA ASP A 228 13.10 -4.59 18.53
C ASP A 228 12.17 -3.72 17.68
N LEU A 229 12.39 -2.39 17.62
CA LEU A 229 11.64 -1.51 16.73
C LEU A 229 12.02 -1.75 15.27
N VAL A 230 13.30 -2.00 14.97
CA VAL A 230 13.76 -2.42 13.64
C VAL A 230 12.96 -3.65 13.19
N ARG A 231 12.95 -4.69 14.01
CA ARG A 231 12.22 -5.93 13.71
C ARG A 231 10.72 -5.67 13.51
N ALA A 232 10.13 -4.78 14.30
CA ALA A 232 8.72 -4.41 14.18
C ALA A 232 8.40 -3.62 12.90
N ALA A 233 9.37 -2.94 12.31
CA ALA A 233 9.23 -2.16 11.07
C ALA A 233 9.63 -2.95 9.81
N ASP A 234 10.14 -4.17 9.96
CA ASP A 234 10.62 -5.00 8.85
C ASP A 234 9.56 -6.00 8.39
N PRO A 235 9.06 -5.91 7.13
CA PRO A 235 8.13 -6.88 6.57
C PRO A 235 8.62 -8.33 6.65
N SER A 236 9.93 -8.54 6.51
CA SER A 236 10.54 -9.87 6.56
C SER A 236 10.29 -10.60 7.89
N SER A 237 10.03 -9.86 8.98
CA SER A 237 9.73 -10.40 10.30
C SER A 237 8.35 -11.06 10.42
N TYR A 238 7.46 -10.78 9.48
CA TYR A 238 6.05 -11.21 9.53
C TYR A 238 5.65 -12.17 8.42
N VAL A 239 6.61 -12.59 7.59
CA VAL A 239 6.35 -13.52 6.49
C VAL A 239 5.75 -14.83 7.01
N ARG A 240 4.65 -15.24 6.38
CA ARG A 240 3.94 -16.48 6.72
C ARG A 240 3.35 -17.10 5.47
N ARG A 241 2.91 -18.37 5.58
CA ARG A 241 2.39 -19.15 4.44
C ARG A 241 1.16 -18.53 3.77
N ASP A 242 0.33 -17.86 4.55
CA ASP A 242 -0.90 -17.21 4.11
C ASP A 242 -0.72 -15.70 3.82
N SER A 243 0.52 -15.24 3.66
CA SER A 243 0.79 -13.91 3.11
C SER A 243 0.15 -13.79 1.72
N PRO A 244 -0.46 -12.64 1.39
CA PRO A 244 -1.14 -12.46 0.10
C PRO A 244 -0.17 -12.61 -1.07
N PRO A 245 -0.65 -12.90 -2.29
CA PRO A 245 0.17 -12.86 -3.49
C PRO A 245 0.89 -11.53 -3.63
N MET A 246 2.20 -11.56 -3.96
CA MET A 246 3.03 -10.37 -4.09
C MET A 246 3.74 -10.30 -5.43
N LEU A 247 3.73 -9.12 -6.06
CA LEU A 247 4.64 -8.75 -7.14
C LEU A 247 5.70 -7.81 -6.58
N ILE A 248 6.96 -8.21 -6.68
CA ILE A 248 8.11 -7.43 -6.22
C ILE A 248 8.98 -7.06 -7.42
N ARG A 249 9.26 -5.76 -7.60
CA ARG A 249 10.13 -5.21 -8.64
C ARG A 249 11.25 -4.39 -8.03
N HIS A 250 12.50 -4.64 -8.46
CA HIS A 250 13.66 -3.92 -7.95
C HIS A 250 14.77 -3.83 -9.00
N GLY A 251 15.37 -2.65 -9.12
CA GLY A 251 16.54 -2.42 -9.97
C GLY A 251 17.79 -3.06 -9.39
N ARG A 252 18.55 -3.81 -10.21
CA ARG A 252 19.75 -4.53 -9.71
C ARG A 252 20.91 -3.63 -9.31
N ILE A 253 20.93 -2.40 -9.81
CA ILE A 253 21.98 -1.42 -9.49
C ILE A 253 21.45 -0.28 -8.63
N ASP A 254 20.38 -0.52 -7.88
CA ASP A 254 19.79 0.45 -6.96
C ASP A 254 20.81 0.87 -5.91
N ARG A 255 21.13 2.17 -5.88
CA ARG A 255 22.12 2.76 -5.00
C ARG A 255 21.52 3.37 -3.73
N LEU A 256 20.18 3.42 -3.67
CA LEU A 256 19.46 4.00 -2.53
C LEU A 256 18.89 2.90 -1.62
N VAL A 257 18.11 1.99 -2.16
CA VAL A 257 17.64 0.79 -1.45
C VAL A 257 18.35 -0.42 -2.03
N PRO A 258 19.19 -1.13 -1.25
CA PRO A 258 19.96 -2.24 -1.79
C PRO A 258 19.08 -3.33 -2.40
N PHE A 259 19.42 -3.80 -3.60
CA PHE A 259 18.69 -4.87 -4.31
C PHE A 259 18.48 -6.13 -3.47
N GLY A 260 19.44 -6.45 -2.61
CA GLY A 260 19.38 -7.58 -1.67
C GLY A 260 18.17 -7.56 -0.74
N GLN A 261 17.57 -6.40 -0.52
CA GLN A 261 16.34 -6.26 0.28
C GLN A 261 15.19 -7.06 -0.34
N SER A 262 14.85 -6.79 -1.60
CA SER A 262 13.80 -7.51 -2.31
C SER A 262 14.16 -8.97 -2.60
N GLU A 263 15.43 -9.27 -2.90
CA GLU A 263 15.88 -10.64 -3.13
C GLU A 263 15.69 -11.51 -1.88
N ALA A 264 16.11 -11.01 -0.71
CA ALA A 264 15.97 -11.74 0.56
C ALA A 264 14.48 -11.90 0.95
N PHE A 265 13.67 -10.85 0.76
CA PHE A 265 12.25 -10.88 1.08
C PHE A 265 11.48 -11.85 0.19
N ALA A 266 11.71 -11.82 -1.12
CA ALA A 266 11.12 -12.78 -2.05
C ALA A 266 11.48 -14.22 -1.68
N ALA A 267 12.74 -14.48 -1.38
CA ALA A 267 13.19 -15.81 -0.93
C ALA A 267 12.55 -16.22 0.41
N ALA A 268 12.25 -15.29 1.32
CA ALA A 268 11.55 -15.59 2.57
C ALA A 268 10.08 -15.96 2.31
N LEU A 269 9.40 -15.24 1.43
CA LEU A 269 8.04 -15.54 0.99
C LEU A 269 7.94 -16.91 0.31
N GLU A 270 8.87 -17.23 -0.59
CA GLU A 270 8.94 -18.54 -1.26
C GLU A 270 9.15 -19.68 -0.25
N ARG A 271 10.10 -19.52 0.69
CA ARG A 271 10.33 -20.52 1.76
C ARG A 271 9.12 -20.73 2.65
N ALA A 272 8.33 -19.68 2.88
CA ALA A 272 7.08 -19.78 3.64
C ALA A 272 5.95 -20.46 2.85
N GLY A 273 6.12 -20.62 1.53
CA GLY A 273 5.11 -21.18 0.64
C GLY A 273 4.06 -20.16 0.19
N SER A 274 4.36 -18.87 0.29
CA SER A 274 3.52 -17.78 -0.24
C SER A 274 3.70 -17.62 -1.74
N THR A 275 2.68 -17.10 -2.42
CA THR A 275 2.79 -16.78 -3.85
C THR A 275 3.55 -15.47 -4.03
N VAL A 276 4.72 -15.53 -4.64
CA VAL A 276 5.52 -14.33 -4.95
C VAL A 276 5.99 -14.34 -6.40
N ARG A 277 5.92 -13.18 -7.04
CA ARG A 277 6.49 -12.94 -8.36
C ARG A 277 7.58 -11.88 -8.21
N PHE A 278 8.82 -12.35 -8.05
CA PHE A 278 9.98 -11.46 -8.01
C PHE A 278 10.52 -11.22 -9.41
N ARG A 279 10.64 -9.96 -9.81
CA ARG A 279 11.08 -9.53 -11.14
C ARG A 279 12.19 -8.50 -11.03
N PRO A 280 13.46 -8.91 -10.94
CA PRO A 280 14.61 -8.01 -11.04
C PRO A 280 14.61 -7.21 -12.33
N VAL A 281 15.08 -5.95 -12.25
CA VAL A 281 15.22 -5.08 -13.41
C VAL A 281 16.70 -4.82 -13.66
N ASP A 282 17.22 -5.36 -14.76
CA ASP A 282 18.62 -5.17 -15.11
C ASP A 282 18.92 -3.72 -15.46
N ASN A 283 20.10 -3.23 -15.07
CA ASN A 283 20.59 -1.88 -15.34
C ASN A 283 19.67 -0.72 -14.87
N ALA A 284 18.81 -0.98 -13.90
CA ALA A 284 17.96 0.03 -13.28
C ALA A 284 18.46 0.41 -11.88
N ASP A 285 18.59 1.70 -11.63
CA ASP A 285 18.80 2.32 -10.33
C ASP A 285 17.45 2.51 -9.60
N HIS A 286 17.46 3.20 -8.46
CA HIS A 286 16.25 3.54 -7.71
C HIS A 286 15.23 4.24 -8.61
N VAL A 287 13.93 4.04 -8.32
CA VAL A 287 12.80 4.49 -9.16
C VAL A 287 12.90 4.04 -10.63
N PHE A 288 13.53 2.86 -10.86
CA PHE A 288 13.82 2.32 -12.20
C PHE A 288 14.67 3.26 -13.08
N GLY A 289 15.46 4.12 -12.46
CA GLY A 289 16.35 5.06 -13.15
C GLY A 289 17.28 4.34 -14.12
N GLY A 290 17.37 4.83 -15.36
CA GLY A 290 18.16 4.22 -16.43
C GLY A 290 17.39 3.21 -17.30
N HIS A 291 16.21 2.75 -16.89
CA HIS A 291 15.38 1.89 -17.75
C HIS A 291 14.71 2.73 -18.86
N PRO A 292 14.75 2.28 -20.13
CA PRO A 292 14.26 3.08 -21.26
C PRO A 292 12.73 3.25 -21.28
N ASP A 293 11.99 2.29 -20.74
CA ASP A 293 10.53 2.32 -20.70
C ASP A 293 10.01 1.74 -19.37
N PRO A 294 9.99 2.53 -18.28
CA PRO A 294 9.51 2.03 -16.99
C PRO A 294 7.98 1.85 -16.92
N TRP A 295 7.21 2.32 -17.91
CA TRP A 295 5.77 2.10 -17.99
C TRP A 295 5.40 0.61 -18.13
N ILE A 296 6.29 -0.22 -18.65
CA ILE A 296 6.05 -1.67 -18.74
C ILE A 296 5.80 -2.29 -17.35
N PHE A 297 6.37 -1.72 -16.29
CA PHE A 297 6.18 -2.21 -14.91
C PHE A 297 4.78 -1.88 -14.37
N VAL A 298 4.17 -0.81 -14.87
CA VAL A 298 2.76 -0.47 -14.59
C VAL A 298 1.84 -1.51 -15.22
N GLU A 299 2.07 -1.85 -16.50
CA GLU A 299 1.27 -2.83 -17.21
C GLU A 299 1.37 -4.22 -16.55
N GLU A 300 2.58 -4.63 -16.20
CA GLU A 300 2.78 -5.91 -15.52
C GLU A 300 2.09 -5.97 -14.15
N ALA A 301 2.10 -4.87 -13.40
CA ALA A 301 1.38 -4.81 -12.14
C ALA A 301 -0.14 -4.88 -12.35
N ILE A 302 -0.67 -4.23 -13.39
CA ILE A 302 -2.08 -4.34 -13.77
C ILE A 302 -2.44 -5.79 -14.12
N GLU A 303 -1.61 -6.46 -14.93
CA GLU A 303 -1.81 -7.86 -15.30
C GLU A 303 -1.79 -8.78 -14.08
N PHE A 304 -0.76 -8.62 -13.22
CA PHE A 304 -0.66 -9.37 -11.98
C PHE A 304 -1.91 -9.21 -11.10
N LEU A 305 -2.34 -7.96 -10.88
CA LEU A 305 -3.52 -7.69 -10.05
C LEU A 305 -4.79 -8.28 -10.66
N ARG A 306 -4.95 -8.27 -11.98
CA ARG A 306 -6.09 -8.91 -12.66
C ARG A 306 -6.09 -10.43 -12.53
N GLU A 307 -4.92 -11.06 -12.45
CA GLU A 307 -4.79 -12.51 -12.27
C GLU A 307 -5.15 -12.94 -10.85
N VAL A 308 -4.74 -12.15 -9.84
CA VAL A 308 -4.83 -12.57 -8.44
C VAL A 308 -6.05 -12.00 -7.71
N LEU A 309 -6.61 -10.89 -8.20
CA LEU A 309 -7.83 -10.33 -7.65
C LEU A 309 -9.03 -10.92 -8.40
N PRO A 310 -9.92 -11.67 -7.74
CA PRO A 310 -11.07 -12.25 -8.40
C PRO A 310 -11.95 -11.16 -9.00
N ALA A 311 -12.14 -11.19 -10.32
CA ALA A 311 -13.28 -10.52 -10.91
C ALA A 311 -14.51 -11.33 -10.50
N HIS A 312 -15.44 -10.77 -9.73
CA HIS A 312 -16.73 -11.42 -9.53
C HIS A 312 -17.47 -11.45 -10.88
N ALA A 313 -17.22 -12.53 -11.63
CA ALA A 313 -18.04 -12.89 -12.76
C ALA A 313 -19.45 -13.20 -12.23
N ASN A 314 -20.45 -12.59 -12.85
CA ASN A 314 -21.88 -12.79 -12.59
C ASN A 314 -22.24 -14.24 -12.19
N GLU A 315 -22.43 -14.52 -10.92
CA GLU A 315 -23.25 -15.65 -10.47
C GLU A 315 -24.76 -15.33 -10.61
N GLY A 316 -25.19 -15.00 -11.82
CA GLY A 316 -26.56 -14.54 -12.08
C GLY A 316 -27.16 -15.04 -13.40
N ALA A 317 -26.52 -15.99 -14.08
CA ALA A 317 -27.05 -16.51 -15.36
C ALA A 317 -26.98 -18.05 -15.44
N SER A 318 -27.60 -18.77 -14.50
CA SER A 318 -28.02 -20.14 -14.74
C SER A 318 -29.12 -20.53 -13.76
N ASN A 319 -30.38 -20.40 -14.19
CA ASN A 319 -31.43 -21.39 -14.03
C ASN A 319 -32.82 -20.79 -14.36
N ASP A 320 -33.09 -20.61 -15.64
CA ASP A 320 -34.47 -20.63 -16.14
C ASP A 320 -34.50 -21.48 -17.40
N LYS A 321 -34.29 -22.77 -17.20
CA LYS A 321 -34.71 -23.82 -18.13
C LYS A 321 -35.37 -24.94 -17.34
N VAL A 322 -36.56 -24.73 -16.86
CA VAL A 322 -37.48 -25.85 -16.57
C VAL A 322 -38.83 -25.54 -17.18
N GLY A 323 -39.09 -26.23 -18.25
CA GLY A 323 -40.26 -27.04 -18.40
C GLY A 323 -41.52 -26.33 -18.90
N ARG A 324 -41.71 -26.31 -20.20
CA ARG A 324 -43.07 -26.47 -20.78
C ARG A 324 -43.13 -27.83 -21.46
N ASN A 325 -43.88 -28.68 -20.83
CA ASN A 325 -44.72 -29.67 -21.47
C ASN A 325 -46.03 -29.69 -20.70
#